data_c9ce7703ba402bf35f6c06ed85dbd8e8
#
_entry.id   c9ce7703ba402bf35f6c06ed85dbd8e8
#
_cell.length_a   1.000
_cell.length_b   1.000
_cell.length_c   1.000
_cell.angle_alpha   90.00
_cell.angle_beta   90.00
_cell.angle_gamma   90.00
#
_symmetry.space_group_name_H-M   'P 1'
#
loop_
_entity.id
_entity.type
_entity.pdbx_description
1 polymer ?
#
loop_
_entity_poly.entity_id
_entity_poly.type
_entity_poly.pdbx_seq_one_letter_code
_entity_poly.pdbx_strand_id
1 'polypeptide(L)'
;MLIIGIAGGTGSGKTTVARSVIDRLGADKVTFISQDNYYKDHSHLGAEERRAINYDHPLVFDNELLIQHLILLKKGQPAHAPVYDFTVDARSAVETVELKPSNIVIIEGLHVLSDEKLREFLDIKVFVDTDPDVRILRRVLRDIEERGRTIQSIHKQYMTTVKPMHEAFIEPSKKYADLIIPQGGQNEVGIELLSVLTEKYLI
;
A
#
# COMPACT_ATOMS: atom_id res chain seq x y z
N MET A 1 7.49 -13.05 -14.47
CA MET A 1 6.67 -12.09 -13.69
C MET A 1 7.60 -11.30 -12.79
N LEU A 2 7.55 -9.97 -12.87
CA LEU A 2 8.27 -9.04 -11.99
C LEU A 2 7.30 -8.54 -10.92
N ILE A 3 7.71 -8.56 -9.65
CA ILE A 3 6.89 -8.05 -8.53
C ILE A 3 7.60 -6.87 -7.89
N ILE A 4 6.93 -5.72 -7.88
CA ILE A 4 7.45 -4.46 -7.33
C ILE A 4 6.66 -4.12 -6.08
N GLY A 5 7.36 -3.94 -4.96
CA GLY A 5 6.77 -3.44 -3.71
C GLY A 5 7.04 -1.96 -3.52
N ILE A 6 6.00 -1.15 -3.31
CA ILE A 6 6.10 0.29 -3.08
C ILE A 6 5.59 0.60 -1.68
N ALA A 7 6.52 0.93 -0.78
CA ALA A 7 6.22 1.32 0.60
C ALA A 7 6.45 2.82 0.82
N GLY A 8 6.01 3.30 1.96
CA GLY A 8 6.20 4.69 2.39
C GLY A 8 5.14 5.12 3.39
N GLY A 9 5.42 6.16 4.14
CA GLY A 9 4.49 6.66 5.16
C GLY A 9 3.16 7.14 4.60
N THR A 10 2.16 7.26 5.46
CA THR A 10 0.88 7.89 5.06
C THR A 10 1.13 9.29 4.49
N GLY A 11 0.49 9.64 3.38
CA GLY A 11 0.68 10.92 2.71
C GLY A 11 2.00 11.06 1.92
N SER A 12 2.83 10.01 1.82
CA SER A 12 4.10 10.08 1.06
C SER A 12 3.90 10.16 -0.46
N GLY A 13 2.74 9.77 -0.99
CA GLY A 13 2.47 9.73 -2.43
C GLY A 13 2.82 8.39 -3.09
N LYS A 14 2.95 7.30 -2.32
CA LYS A 14 3.21 5.95 -2.85
C LYS A 14 2.17 5.50 -3.87
N THR A 15 0.88 5.74 -3.61
CA THR A 15 -0.21 5.41 -4.55
C THR A 15 -0.11 6.24 -5.84
N THR A 16 0.29 7.51 -5.74
CA THR A 16 0.53 8.37 -6.91
C THR A 16 1.69 7.83 -7.74
N VAL A 17 2.82 7.48 -7.10
CA VAL A 17 3.96 6.84 -7.78
C VAL A 17 3.53 5.56 -8.49
N ALA A 18 2.81 4.66 -7.78
CA ALA A 18 2.33 3.41 -8.37
C ALA A 18 1.46 3.64 -9.60
N ARG A 19 0.47 4.53 -9.50
CA ARG A 19 -0.43 4.88 -10.62
C ARG A 19 0.31 5.50 -11.79
N SER A 20 1.23 6.45 -11.54
CA SER A 20 2.01 7.08 -12.60
C SER A 20 2.88 6.07 -13.37
N VAL A 21 3.43 5.06 -12.68
CA VAL A 21 4.16 3.96 -13.34
C VAL A 21 3.20 3.10 -14.17
N ILE A 22 2.03 2.74 -13.62
CA ILE A 22 1.02 1.95 -14.32
C ILE A 22 0.51 2.66 -15.57
N ASP A 23 0.23 3.95 -15.49
CA ASP A 23 -0.24 4.75 -16.61
C ASP A 23 0.79 4.79 -17.76
N ARG A 24 2.08 4.86 -17.44
CA ARG A 24 3.16 4.81 -18.44
C ARG A 24 3.34 3.44 -19.08
N LEU A 25 3.13 2.36 -18.32
CA LEU A 25 3.28 0.97 -18.79
C LEU A 25 2.05 0.45 -19.55
N GLY A 26 0.89 1.03 -19.28
CA GLY A 26 -0.42 0.55 -19.73
C GLY A 26 -1.12 -0.27 -18.64
N ALA A 27 -2.28 0.19 -18.21
CA ALA A 27 -3.03 -0.41 -17.10
C ALA A 27 -3.48 -1.87 -17.35
N ASP A 28 -3.62 -2.26 -18.60
CA ASP A 28 -3.95 -3.62 -19.03
C ASP A 28 -2.78 -4.61 -18.90
N LYS A 29 -1.56 -4.11 -18.73
CA LYS A 29 -0.32 -4.90 -18.67
C LYS A 29 0.20 -5.13 -17.25
N VAL A 30 -0.41 -4.48 -16.27
CA VAL A 30 0.06 -4.48 -14.88
C VAL A 30 -1.06 -4.93 -13.94
N THR A 31 -0.75 -5.88 -13.06
CA THR A 31 -1.65 -6.20 -11.95
C THR A 31 -1.32 -5.28 -10.77
N PHE A 32 -2.28 -4.46 -10.37
CA PHE A 32 -2.13 -3.57 -9.21
C PHE A 32 -2.78 -4.18 -7.97
N ILE A 33 -2.06 -4.16 -6.86
CA ILE A 33 -2.52 -4.66 -5.56
C ILE A 33 -2.30 -3.56 -4.52
N SER A 34 -3.37 -3.10 -3.89
CA SER A 34 -3.28 -2.26 -2.70
C SER A 34 -3.30 -3.12 -1.44
N GLN A 35 -2.27 -3.00 -0.60
CA GLN A 35 -2.22 -3.70 0.69
C GLN A 35 -3.38 -3.27 1.61
N ASP A 36 -3.91 -2.07 1.43
CA ASP A 36 -5.03 -1.56 2.23
C ASP A 36 -6.31 -2.41 2.06
N ASN A 37 -6.45 -3.17 0.98
CA ASN A 37 -7.53 -4.14 0.81
C ASN A 37 -7.35 -5.40 1.68
N TYR A 38 -6.15 -5.63 2.19
CA TYR A 38 -5.80 -6.84 2.95
C TYR A 38 -5.81 -6.62 4.47
N TYR A 39 -6.49 -5.60 4.99
CA TYR A 39 -6.79 -5.58 6.43
C TYR A 39 -7.53 -6.87 6.81
N LYS A 40 -7.18 -7.46 7.96
CA LYS A 40 -7.88 -8.65 8.48
C LYS A 40 -9.36 -8.37 8.64
N ASP A 41 -10.17 -9.40 8.45
CA ASP A 41 -11.61 -9.28 8.64
C ASP A 41 -11.95 -9.23 10.14
N HIS A 42 -12.47 -8.10 10.55
CA HIS A 42 -12.96 -7.83 11.90
C HIS A 42 -14.48 -7.64 11.94
N SER A 43 -15.21 -8.12 10.94
CA SER A 43 -16.67 -7.99 10.84
C SER A 43 -17.42 -8.67 12.01
N HIS A 44 -16.80 -9.66 12.64
CA HIS A 44 -17.32 -10.35 13.82
C HIS A 44 -17.28 -9.51 15.10
N LEU A 45 -16.54 -8.40 15.11
CA LEU A 45 -16.45 -7.46 16.25
C LEU A 45 -17.52 -6.38 16.17
N GLY A 46 -17.92 -5.86 17.33
CA GLY A 46 -18.79 -4.67 17.42
C GLY A 46 -18.10 -3.40 16.86
N ALA A 47 -18.89 -2.40 16.48
CA ALA A 47 -18.36 -1.17 15.88
C ALA A 47 -17.37 -0.42 16.81
N GLU A 48 -17.59 -0.43 18.13
CA GLU A 48 -16.68 0.20 19.09
C GLU A 48 -15.34 -0.57 19.19
N GLU A 49 -15.40 -1.89 19.18
CA GLU A 49 -14.22 -2.75 19.22
C GLU A 49 -13.37 -2.56 17.96
N ARG A 50 -14.00 -2.48 16.78
CA ARG A 50 -13.29 -2.18 15.52
C ARG A 50 -12.60 -0.83 15.55
N ARG A 51 -13.26 0.22 16.07
CA ARG A 51 -12.66 1.55 16.22
C ARG A 51 -11.50 1.61 17.20
N ALA A 52 -11.40 0.65 18.12
CA ALA A 52 -10.29 0.55 19.08
C ALA A 52 -9.04 -0.15 18.49
N ILE A 53 -9.15 -0.80 17.33
CA ILE A 53 -8.04 -1.47 16.66
C ILE A 53 -7.02 -0.44 16.18
N ASN A 54 -5.73 -0.74 16.40
CA ASN A 54 -4.65 0.04 15.82
C ASN A 54 -4.39 -0.39 14.37
N TYR A 55 -5.09 0.21 13.42
CA TYR A 55 -4.97 -0.07 11.98
C TYR A 55 -3.63 0.36 11.36
N ASP A 56 -2.77 1.03 12.10
CA ASP A 56 -1.44 1.40 11.65
C ASP A 56 -0.37 0.33 12.03
N HIS A 57 -0.74 -0.70 12.83
CA HIS A 57 0.17 -1.76 13.23
C HIS A 57 0.29 -2.83 12.13
N PRO A 58 1.50 -3.38 11.82
CA PRO A 58 1.67 -4.35 10.72
C PRO A 58 0.85 -5.64 10.88
N LEU A 59 0.54 -6.08 12.09
CA LEU A 59 -0.23 -7.30 12.34
C LEU A 59 -1.71 -7.22 11.94
N VAL A 60 -2.22 -6.04 11.60
CA VAL A 60 -3.62 -5.90 11.12
C VAL A 60 -3.78 -6.34 9.67
N PHE A 61 -2.69 -6.50 8.93
CA PHE A 61 -2.72 -6.95 7.54
C PHE A 61 -2.69 -8.48 7.44
N ASP A 62 -3.48 -9.00 6.53
CA ASP A 62 -3.50 -10.42 6.14
C ASP A 62 -2.48 -10.65 5.02
N ASN A 63 -1.20 -10.50 5.36
CA ASN A 63 -0.11 -10.71 4.40
C ASN A 63 -0.02 -12.17 3.95
N GLU A 64 -0.55 -13.13 4.74
CA GLU A 64 -0.61 -14.52 4.32
C GLU A 64 -1.56 -14.71 3.12
N LEU A 65 -2.74 -14.10 3.16
CA LEU A 65 -3.66 -14.09 2.02
C LEU A 65 -3.06 -13.37 0.81
N LEU A 66 -2.40 -12.22 1.03
CA LEU A 66 -1.71 -11.50 -0.04
C LEU A 66 -0.65 -12.37 -0.71
N ILE A 67 0.17 -13.06 0.06
CA ILE A 67 1.19 -14.00 -0.45
C ILE A 67 0.55 -15.16 -1.22
N GLN A 68 -0.55 -15.73 -0.74
CA GLN A 68 -1.29 -16.77 -1.47
C GLN A 68 -1.75 -16.26 -2.85
N HIS A 69 -2.25 -15.03 -2.95
CA HIS A 69 -2.64 -14.43 -4.21
C HIS A 69 -1.43 -14.22 -5.15
N LEU A 70 -0.28 -13.81 -4.62
CA LEU A 70 0.96 -13.72 -5.42
C LEU A 70 1.40 -15.07 -5.97
N ILE A 71 1.26 -16.15 -5.19
CA ILE A 71 1.56 -17.51 -5.63
C ILE A 71 0.63 -17.95 -6.76
N LEU A 72 -0.68 -17.62 -6.69
CA LEU A 72 -1.63 -17.89 -7.76
C LEU A 72 -1.26 -17.13 -9.04
N LEU A 73 -0.99 -15.83 -8.92
CA LEU A 73 -0.57 -15.00 -10.06
C LEU A 73 0.72 -15.52 -10.71
N LYS A 74 1.71 -15.93 -9.92
CA LYS A 74 2.96 -16.56 -10.43
C LYS A 74 2.69 -17.86 -11.20
N LYS A 75 1.61 -18.58 -10.89
CA LYS A 75 1.18 -19.78 -11.62
C LYS A 75 0.28 -19.49 -12.82
N GLY A 76 0.09 -18.21 -13.17
CA GLY A 76 -0.80 -17.80 -14.25
C GLY A 76 -2.29 -17.95 -13.90
N GLN A 77 -2.65 -18.05 -12.62
CA GLN A 77 -4.01 -18.19 -12.14
C GLN A 77 -4.53 -16.86 -11.60
N PRO A 78 -5.80 -16.49 -11.87
CA PRO A 78 -6.40 -15.30 -11.27
C PRO A 78 -6.60 -15.48 -9.75
N ALA A 79 -6.64 -14.37 -9.04
CA ALA A 79 -6.98 -14.32 -7.63
C ALA A 79 -8.06 -13.27 -7.37
N HIS A 80 -8.74 -13.33 -6.24
CA HIS A 80 -9.80 -12.37 -5.87
C HIS A 80 -9.41 -11.66 -4.59
N ALA A 81 -8.89 -10.43 -4.72
CA ALA A 81 -8.53 -9.61 -3.58
C ALA A 81 -9.79 -9.15 -2.83
N PRO A 82 -9.76 -9.11 -1.49
CA PRO A 82 -10.86 -8.52 -0.74
C PRO A 82 -10.99 -7.02 -1.05
N VAL A 83 -12.17 -6.47 -0.78
CA VAL A 83 -12.42 -5.03 -0.77
C VAL A 83 -12.60 -4.61 0.69
N TYR A 84 -11.85 -3.60 1.11
CA TYR A 84 -11.97 -3.06 2.47
C TYR A 84 -12.77 -1.76 2.46
N ASP A 85 -13.83 -1.72 3.26
CA ASP A 85 -14.67 -0.54 3.44
C ASP A 85 -14.23 0.26 4.67
N PHE A 86 -13.57 1.39 4.43
CA PHE A 86 -13.10 2.30 5.47
C PHE A 86 -14.21 3.04 6.21
N THR A 87 -15.44 2.99 5.72
CA THR A 87 -16.58 3.67 6.40
C THR A 87 -17.11 2.85 7.57
N VAL A 88 -16.95 1.54 7.50
CA VAL A 88 -17.41 0.59 8.52
C VAL A 88 -16.27 -0.20 9.17
N ASP A 89 -15.03 0.06 8.78
CA ASP A 89 -13.81 -0.62 9.25
C ASP A 89 -13.92 -2.15 9.15
N ALA A 90 -14.32 -2.65 7.97
CA ALA A 90 -14.49 -4.09 7.70
C ALA A 90 -14.27 -4.43 6.22
N ARG A 91 -13.98 -5.71 5.95
CA ARG A 91 -14.01 -6.25 4.57
C ARG A 91 -15.46 -6.30 4.07
N SER A 92 -15.66 -5.99 2.78
CA SER A 92 -16.93 -6.26 2.12
C SER A 92 -17.21 -7.77 2.11
N ALA A 93 -18.44 -8.14 2.48
CA ALA A 93 -18.88 -9.55 2.45
C ALA A 93 -19.19 -10.05 1.03
N VAL A 94 -19.36 -9.14 0.08
CA VAL A 94 -19.87 -9.46 -1.27
C VAL A 94 -18.94 -9.03 -2.40
N GLU A 95 -18.08 -8.03 -2.17
CA GLU A 95 -17.24 -7.46 -3.21
C GLU A 95 -15.82 -8.00 -3.15
N THR A 96 -15.29 -8.36 -4.32
CA THR A 96 -13.88 -8.71 -4.51
C THR A 96 -13.37 -8.04 -5.78
N VAL A 97 -12.07 -7.83 -5.85
CA VAL A 97 -11.39 -7.35 -7.07
C VAL A 97 -10.67 -8.52 -7.71
N GLU A 98 -11.00 -8.84 -8.96
CA GLU A 98 -10.26 -9.84 -9.73
C GLU A 98 -8.85 -9.34 -10.04
N LEU A 99 -7.85 -10.08 -9.61
CA LEU A 99 -6.45 -9.89 -9.96
C LEU A 99 -6.10 -10.84 -11.12
N LYS A 100 -5.91 -10.28 -12.31
CA LYS A 100 -5.52 -11.07 -13.49
C LYS A 100 -4.00 -11.24 -13.52
N PRO A 101 -3.48 -12.43 -13.87
CA PRO A 101 -2.05 -12.63 -14.05
C PRO A 101 -1.49 -11.70 -15.12
N SER A 102 -0.36 -11.07 -14.84
CA SER A 102 0.37 -10.22 -15.78
C SER A 102 1.88 -10.40 -15.61
N ASN A 103 2.68 -9.88 -16.53
CA ASN A 103 4.13 -9.94 -16.41
C ASN A 103 4.68 -9.02 -15.32
N ILE A 104 3.90 -8.02 -14.91
CA ILE A 104 4.29 -7.05 -13.89
C ILE A 104 3.19 -6.96 -12.84
N VAL A 105 3.57 -7.12 -11.56
CA VAL A 105 2.70 -6.91 -10.40
C VAL A 105 3.25 -5.76 -9.58
N ILE A 106 2.44 -4.77 -9.28
CA ILE A 106 2.81 -3.66 -8.37
C ILE A 106 1.95 -3.77 -7.11
N ILE A 107 2.62 -3.89 -5.97
CA ILE A 107 2.00 -3.91 -4.64
C ILE A 107 2.34 -2.60 -3.95
N GLU A 108 1.35 -1.84 -3.49
CA GLU A 108 1.60 -0.65 -2.70
C GLU A 108 0.98 -0.74 -1.31
N GLY A 109 1.63 -0.17 -0.32
CA GLY A 109 1.08 -0.10 1.04
C GLY A 109 2.09 0.35 2.09
N LEU A 110 1.58 0.61 3.30
CA LEU A 110 2.40 1.11 4.40
C LEU A 110 3.48 0.08 4.82
N HIS A 111 3.10 -1.20 4.88
CA HIS A 111 3.89 -2.26 5.47
C HIS A 111 4.43 -3.28 4.45
N VAL A 112 4.39 -2.95 3.15
CA VAL A 112 4.89 -3.85 2.09
C VAL A 112 6.36 -4.22 2.31
N LEU A 113 7.19 -3.32 2.82
CA LEU A 113 8.59 -3.59 3.13
C LEU A 113 8.83 -3.98 4.60
N SER A 114 7.86 -3.84 5.49
CA SER A 114 8.02 -4.19 6.91
C SER A 114 7.89 -5.69 7.15
N ASP A 115 7.09 -6.39 6.35
CA ASP A 115 6.87 -7.83 6.46
C ASP A 115 7.99 -8.61 5.75
N GLU A 116 8.67 -9.49 6.50
CA GLU A 116 9.80 -10.25 5.99
C GLU A 116 9.39 -11.25 4.91
N LYS A 117 8.31 -12.00 5.16
CA LYS A 117 7.81 -13.01 4.21
C LYS A 117 7.35 -12.36 2.90
N LEU A 118 6.65 -11.22 2.99
CA LEU A 118 6.22 -10.50 1.79
C LEU A 118 7.42 -9.96 1.00
N ARG A 119 8.45 -9.43 1.69
CA ARG A 119 9.68 -8.96 1.03
C ARG A 119 10.37 -10.01 0.17
N GLU A 120 10.32 -11.30 0.55
CA GLU A 120 10.93 -12.40 -0.23
C GLU A 120 10.27 -12.59 -1.61
N PHE A 121 9.05 -12.12 -1.78
CA PHE A 121 8.34 -12.16 -3.07
C PHE A 121 8.65 -10.96 -3.96
N LEU A 122 9.26 -9.89 -3.43
CA LEU A 122 9.50 -8.64 -4.15
C LEU A 122 10.85 -8.68 -4.88
N ASP A 123 10.80 -8.49 -6.20
CA ASP A 123 11.99 -8.37 -7.03
C ASP A 123 12.60 -6.97 -6.98
N ILE A 124 11.74 -5.93 -6.89
CA ILE A 124 12.15 -4.53 -6.71
C ILE A 124 11.40 -3.94 -5.51
N LYS A 125 12.15 -3.34 -4.61
CA LYS A 125 11.66 -2.72 -3.38
C LYS A 125 11.86 -1.21 -3.45
N VAL A 126 10.76 -0.48 -3.45
CA VAL A 126 10.75 0.98 -3.56
C VAL A 126 10.24 1.59 -2.26
N PHE A 127 10.95 2.57 -1.75
CA PHE A 127 10.46 3.38 -0.62
C PHE A 127 10.21 4.82 -1.09
N VAL A 128 8.99 5.30 -0.89
CA VAL A 128 8.60 6.67 -1.22
C VAL A 128 8.81 7.55 0.00
N ASP A 129 9.84 8.39 -0.08
CA ASP A 129 10.32 9.23 1.01
C ASP A 129 9.87 10.68 0.81
N THR A 130 9.05 11.17 1.71
CA THR A 130 8.53 12.55 1.70
C THR A 130 8.60 13.08 3.13
N ASP A 131 8.97 14.33 3.27
CA ASP A 131 9.14 14.98 4.57
C ASP A 131 7.89 14.86 5.45
N PRO A 132 8.04 14.64 6.76
CA PRO A 132 6.93 14.38 7.66
C PRO A 132 5.87 15.49 7.71
N ASP A 133 6.27 16.77 7.61
CA ASP A 133 5.38 17.93 7.59
C ASP A 133 4.52 17.95 6.32
N VAL A 134 5.10 17.66 5.16
CA VAL A 134 4.37 17.53 3.89
C VAL A 134 3.39 16.36 3.95
N ARG A 135 3.83 15.22 4.49
CA ARG A 135 2.98 14.03 4.62
C ARG A 135 1.76 14.28 5.51
N ILE A 136 1.96 14.95 6.66
CA ILE A 136 0.84 15.21 7.59
C ILE A 136 -0.15 16.21 6.99
N LEU A 137 0.30 17.24 6.28
CA LEU A 137 -0.58 18.18 5.59
C LEU A 137 -1.42 17.47 4.52
N ARG A 138 -0.81 16.65 3.67
CA ARG A 138 -1.52 15.84 2.67
C ARG A 138 -2.55 14.90 3.31
N ARG A 139 -2.19 14.25 4.42
CA ARG A 139 -3.11 13.39 5.17
C ARG A 139 -4.29 14.17 5.74
N VAL A 140 -4.05 15.33 6.34
CA VAL A 140 -5.11 16.17 6.91
C VAL A 140 -6.12 16.56 5.84
N LEU A 141 -5.67 17.07 4.70
CA LEU A 141 -6.54 17.45 3.58
C LEU A 141 -7.37 16.25 3.10
N ARG A 142 -6.73 15.15 2.77
CA ARG A 142 -7.42 13.94 2.32
C ARG A 142 -8.44 13.42 3.33
N ASP A 143 -8.06 13.31 4.61
CA ASP A 143 -8.94 12.73 5.64
C ASP A 143 -10.14 13.64 5.95
N ILE A 144 -10.04 14.95 5.73
CA ILE A 144 -11.16 15.89 5.81
C ILE A 144 -12.07 15.76 4.57
N GLU A 145 -11.48 15.85 3.37
CA GLU A 145 -12.23 15.93 2.12
C GLU A 145 -12.86 14.59 1.71
N GLU A 146 -12.11 13.49 1.85
CA GLU A 146 -12.54 12.18 1.35
C GLU A 146 -13.18 11.29 2.43
N ARG A 147 -12.82 11.50 3.72
CA ARG A 147 -13.24 10.62 4.83
C ARG A 147 -14.13 11.33 5.86
N GLY A 148 -14.42 12.62 5.66
CA GLY A 148 -15.31 13.42 6.55
C GLY A 148 -14.81 13.53 7.99
N ARG A 149 -13.50 13.44 8.24
CA ARG A 149 -12.91 13.44 9.58
C ARG A 149 -12.66 14.86 10.09
N THR A 150 -12.69 15.03 11.41
CA THR A 150 -12.33 16.30 12.05
C THR A 150 -10.81 16.38 12.28
N ILE A 151 -10.26 17.60 12.30
CA ILE A 151 -8.84 17.85 12.62
C ILE A 151 -8.47 17.23 13.97
N GLN A 152 -9.33 17.35 14.98
CA GLN A 152 -9.10 16.78 16.31
C GLN A 152 -8.97 15.25 16.27
N SER A 153 -9.84 14.59 15.49
CA SER A 153 -9.78 13.14 15.29
C SER A 153 -8.50 12.71 14.57
N ILE A 154 -8.11 13.46 13.52
CA ILE A 154 -6.88 13.18 12.76
C ILE A 154 -5.65 13.37 13.66
N HIS A 155 -5.58 14.49 14.40
CA HIS A 155 -4.49 14.78 15.33
C HIS A 155 -4.36 13.68 16.39
N LYS A 156 -5.48 13.31 17.05
CA LYS A 156 -5.48 12.24 18.05
C LYS A 156 -4.90 10.94 17.48
N GLN A 157 -5.42 10.46 16.35
CA GLN A 157 -4.96 9.23 15.72
C GLN A 157 -3.48 9.34 15.30
N TYR A 158 -3.08 10.46 14.71
CA TYR A 158 -1.70 10.65 14.28
C TYR A 158 -0.71 10.50 15.44
N MET A 159 -1.00 11.11 16.58
CA MET A 159 -0.12 11.08 17.74
C MET A 159 -0.16 9.74 18.48
N THR A 160 -1.31 9.04 18.49
CA THR A 160 -1.47 7.81 19.27
C THR A 160 -1.10 6.54 18.50
N THR A 161 -1.28 6.50 17.19
CA THR A 161 -1.04 5.28 16.39
C THR A 161 -0.16 5.54 15.18
N VAL A 162 -0.49 6.50 14.31
CA VAL A 162 0.20 6.68 13.02
C VAL A 162 1.69 6.97 13.18
N LYS A 163 2.04 7.99 13.98
CA LYS A 163 3.43 8.38 14.19
C LYS A 163 4.23 7.28 14.90
N PRO A 164 3.77 6.70 16.04
CA PRO A 164 4.48 5.60 16.69
C PRO A 164 4.70 4.39 15.78
N MET A 165 3.69 3.99 15.00
CA MET A 165 3.82 2.85 14.08
C MET A 165 4.73 3.17 12.89
N HIS A 166 4.71 4.41 12.40
CA HIS A 166 5.65 4.85 11.37
C HIS A 166 7.09 4.74 11.86
N GLU A 167 7.39 5.26 13.04
CA GLU A 167 8.73 5.26 13.64
C GLU A 167 9.20 3.83 13.99
N ALA A 168 8.28 2.96 14.42
CA ALA A 168 8.62 1.60 14.83
C ALA A 168 8.79 0.63 13.65
N PHE A 169 8.02 0.79 12.57
CA PHE A 169 7.93 -0.23 11.51
C PHE A 169 8.18 0.30 10.11
N ILE A 170 7.60 1.47 9.74
CA ILE A 170 7.61 1.93 8.36
C ILE A 170 8.97 2.56 8.04
N GLU A 171 9.41 3.53 8.82
CA GLU A 171 10.71 4.20 8.62
C GLU A 171 11.89 3.21 8.67
N PRO A 172 11.98 2.28 9.63
CA PRO A 172 13.02 1.28 9.64
C PRO A 172 13.01 0.34 8.42
N SER A 173 11.88 0.16 7.76
CA SER A 173 11.78 -0.69 6.57
C SER A 173 12.46 -0.09 5.33
N LYS A 174 12.71 1.21 5.32
CA LYS A 174 13.43 1.94 4.28
C LYS A 174 14.80 1.35 3.97
N LYS A 175 15.47 0.76 4.95
CA LYS A 175 16.76 0.07 4.76
C LYS A 175 16.71 -1.13 3.81
N TYR A 176 15.52 -1.67 3.55
CA TYR A 176 15.34 -2.80 2.63
C TYR A 176 15.03 -2.36 1.20
N ALA A 177 14.86 -1.05 0.95
CA ALA A 177 14.56 -0.54 -0.37
C ALA A 177 15.77 -0.61 -1.30
N ASP A 178 15.54 -1.05 -2.53
CA ASP A 178 16.51 -0.99 -3.63
C ASP A 178 16.53 0.41 -4.26
N LEU A 179 15.39 1.13 -4.20
CA LEU A 179 15.21 2.48 -4.71
C LEU A 179 14.44 3.35 -3.72
N ILE A 180 14.96 4.54 -3.46
CA ILE A 180 14.25 5.57 -2.67
C ILE A 180 13.81 6.69 -3.62
N ILE A 181 12.50 6.99 -3.65
CA ILE A 181 11.92 8.07 -4.43
C ILE A 181 11.54 9.21 -3.48
N PRO A 182 12.32 10.30 -3.43
CA PRO A 182 11.98 11.47 -2.62
C PRO A 182 10.79 12.24 -3.22
N GLN A 183 10.08 13.00 -2.38
CA GLN A 183 8.96 13.89 -2.76
C GLN A 183 7.71 13.17 -3.34
N GLY A 184 7.72 11.85 -3.40
CA GLY A 184 6.56 11.07 -3.87
C GLY A 184 6.22 11.29 -5.33
N GLY A 185 4.92 11.43 -5.61
CA GLY A 185 4.40 11.60 -6.98
C GLY A 185 4.84 12.87 -7.72
N GLN A 186 5.55 13.78 -7.07
CA GLN A 186 6.13 14.98 -7.72
C GLN A 186 7.51 14.70 -8.32
N ASN A 187 8.12 13.55 -8.02
CA ASN A 187 9.43 13.18 -8.56
C ASN A 187 9.26 12.46 -9.91
N GLU A 188 9.07 13.25 -10.96
CA GLU A 188 8.92 12.73 -12.33
C GLU A 188 10.12 11.89 -12.78
N VAL A 189 11.35 12.30 -12.41
CA VAL A 189 12.57 11.57 -12.77
C VAL A 189 12.61 10.19 -12.09
N GLY A 190 12.27 10.13 -10.81
CA GLY A 190 12.22 8.85 -10.09
C GLY A 190 11.15 7.89 -10.63
N ILE A 191 9.99 8.44 -11.02
CA ILE A 191 8.90 7.69 -11.66
C ILE A 191 9.34 7.20 -13.04
N GLU A 192 9.98 8.04 -13.84
CA GLU A 192 10.50 7.67 -15.16
C GLU A 192 11.53 6.55 -15.05
N LEU A 193 12.51 6.67 -14.17
CA LEU A 193 13.52 5.63 -13.96
C LEU A 193 12.89 4.28 -13.57
N LEU A 194 11.91 4.29 -12.66
CA LEU A 194 11.20 3.08 -12.27
C LEU A 194 10.42 2.49 -13.45
N SER A 195 9.77 3.33 -14.26
CA SER A 195 9.03 2.89 -15.44
C SER A 195 9.96 2.24 -16.48
N VAL A 196 11.05 2.89 -16.84
CA VAL A 196 12.05 2.36 -17.80
C VAL A 196 12.65 1.04 -17.31
N LEU A 197 12.98 0.95 -16.01
CA LEU A 197 13.46 -0.30 -15.41
C LEU A 197 12.45 -1.44 -15.55
N THR A 198 11.17 -1.11 -15.52
CA THR A 198 10.06 -2.07 -15.53
C THR A 198 9.64 -2.47 -16.95
N GLU A 199 9.77 -1.58 -17.94
CA GLU A 199 9.35 -1.81 -19.34
C GLU A 199 9.92 -3.07 -19.97
N LYS A 200 11.17 -3.43 -19.65
CA LYS A 200 11.84 -4.64 -20.17
C LYS A 200 11.14 -5.96 -19.80
N TYR A 201 10.21 -5.92 -18.84
CA TYR A 201 9.43 -7.08 -18.40
C TYR A 201 8.02 -7.14 -19.03
N LEU A 202 7.68 -6.18 -19.89
CA LEU A 202 6.41 -6.19 -20.62
C LEU A 202 6.36 -7.20 -21.78
N ILE A 203 7.52 -7.78 -22.15
CA ILE A 203 7.69 -8.69 -23.28
C ILE A 203 7.29 -10.12 -22.89
#